data_46bff368256ab06f64c3c1c9437c6a3b
#
_entry.id   46bff368256ab06f64c3c1c9437c6a3b
#
_cell.length_a   1.000
_cell.length_b   1.000
_cell.length_c   1.000
_cell.angle_alpha   90.00
_cell.angle_beta   90.00
_cell.angle_gamma   90.00
#
_symmetry.space_group_name_H-M   'P 1'
#
loop_
_entity.id
_entity.type
_entity.pdbx_description
1 polymer ?
#
loop_
_entity_poly.entity_id
_entity_poly.type
_entity_poly.pdbx_seq_one_letter_code
_entity_poly.pdbx_strand_id
1 'polypeptide(L)'
;GDVYKRQEHLSLIFHRYLNGEGRNPLTIMVNNYKLTGLDPFLENHRKTNVRRKIEIPIKDSEGKEQIVSVQPFVLPFQKDLSAEDKRLSGGIENYRAKQGFYIYRNKRLIIWGTWFGRHRDELTKYARIKVDIPNSLDDIWGIDIKKQHATIPAIIRNRLTKAVDEAMDLAVKAQTYRGRVEKVDEKVDYIWDRIKERDNQFVYRINRNSRIFDLLKEKVDDETWNRLDMVLDEIENSVPYQQIYIDKSQNRVDDTVDDERVAEIESKARILIKMSMDMGAADRNAVIGRLLQSE
;
A
#
# COMPACT_ATOMS: atom_id res chain seq x y z
N GLY A 1 -11.00 5.84 30.51
CA GLY A 1 -10.02 5.26 29.57
C GLY A 1 -10.03 3.74 29.51
N ASP A 2 -10.23 3.07 30.64
CA ASP A 2 -10.12 1.60 30.73
C ASP A 2 -11.33 0.87 30.10
N VAL A 3 -12.53 1.43 30.24
CA VAL A 3 -13.76 0.86 29.68
C VAL A 3 -13.77 0.91 28.16
N TYR A 4 -13.35 2.02 27.56
CA TYR A 4 -13.28 2.16 26.09
C TYR A 4 -12.26 1.19 25.48
N LYS A 5 -11.09 1.01 26.09
CA LYS A 5 -10.09 0.03 25.64
C LYS A 5 -10.63 -1.39 25.70
N ARG A 6 -11.41 -1.73 26.72
CA ARG A 6 -12.05 -3.06 26.82
C ARG A 6 -13.14 -3.24 25.77
N GLN A 7 -13.93 -2.21 25.50
CA GLN A 7 -14.94 -2.25 24.45
C GLN A 7 -14.31 -2.46 23.08
N GLU A 8 -13.28 -1.67 22.73
CA GLU A 8 -12.54 -1.81 21.47
C GLU A 8 -11.91 -3.20 21.33
N HIS A 9 -11.27 -3.70 22.38
CA HIS A 9 -10.66 -5.00 22.42
C HIS A 9 -11.67 -6.13 22.17
N LEU A 10 -12.80 -6.13 22.85
CA LEU A 10 -13.86 -7.12 22.66
C LEU A 10 -14.50 -6.99 21.27
N SER A 11 -14.71 -5.76 20.79
CA SER A 11 -15.22 -5.49 19.45
C SER A 11 -14.29 -6.03 18.35
N LEU A 12 -12.99 -6.03 18.59
CA LEU A 12 -12.02 -6.60 17.65
C LEU A 12 -11.94 -8.12 17.76
N ILE A 13 -11.80 -8.68 18.96
CA ILE A 13 -11.63 -10.13 19.13
C ILE A 13 -12.83 -10.92 18.64
N PHE A 14 -14.03 -10.42 18.89
CA PHE A 14 -15.29 -11.11 18.56
C PHE A 14 -15.99 -10.53 17.33
N HIS A 15 -15.30 -9.69 16.53
CA HIS A 15 -15.94 -8.96 15.43
C HIS A 15 -16.72 -9.85 14.46
N ARG A 16 -16.19 -11.03 14.13
CA ARG A 16 -16.86 -11.96 13.20
C ARG A 16 -18.18 -12.47 13.75
N TYR A 17 -18.23 -12.75 15.05
CA TYR A 17 -19.49 -13.14 15.73
C TYR A 17 -20.45 -11.97 15.87
N LEU A 18 -19.92 -10.77 16.23
CA LEU A 18 -20.74 -9.56 16.37
C LEU A 18 -21.32 -9.09 15.03
N ASN A 19 -20.60 -9.33 13.94
CA ASN A 19 -21.04 -9.00 12.56
C ASN A 19 -21.88 -10.11 11.92
N GLY A 20 -22.26 -11.14 12.69
CA GLY A 20 -23.21 -12.16 12.26
C GLY A 20 -22.60 -13.28 11.39
N GLU A 21 -21.29 -13.46 11.40
CA GLU A 21 -20.67 -14.59 10.72
C GLU A 21 -20.93 -15.90 11.49
N GLY A 22 -22.01 -16.56 11.19
CA GLY A 22 -22.45 -17.81 11.82
C GLY A 22 -23.97 -17.87 11.98
N ARG A 23 -24.45 -19.03 12.48
CA ARG A 23 -25.91 -19.27 12.64
C ARG A 23 -26.55 -18.39 13.71
N ASN A 24 -25.78 -18.00 14.73
CA ASN A 24 -26.29 -17.19 15.85
C ASN A 24 -25.34 -15.99 16.06
N PRO A 25 -25.74 -14.77 15.70
CA PRO A 25 -24.97 -13.58 15.97
C PRO A 25 -24.83 -13.37 17.50
N LEU A 26 -23.61 -13.10 17.94
CA LEU A 26 -23.30 -12.82 19.33
C LEU A 26 -23.67 -11.35 19.64
N THR A 27 -24.33 -11.13 20.79
CA THR A 27 -24.52 -9.80 21.34
C THR A 27 -23.70 -9.66 22.62
N ILE A 28 -22.81 -8.68 22.66
CA ILE A 28 -22.01 -8.36 23.85
C ILE A 28 -22.42 -6.97 24.33
N MET A 29 -22.75 -6.88 25.61
CA MET A 29 -23.07 -5.62 26.30
C MET A 29 -21.97 -5.30 27.31
N VAL A 30 -21.48 -4.06 27.30
CA VAL A 30 -20.54 -3.54 28.30
C VAL A 30 -21.10 -2.25 28.87
N ASN A 31 -21.43 -2.23 30.15
CA ASN A 31 -22.09 -1.09 30.81
C ASN A 31 -23.32 -0.57 30.04
N ASN A 32 -24.23 -1.46 29.69
CA ASN A 32 -25.43 -1.17 28.90
C ASN A 32 -25.20 -0.65 27.47
N TYR A 33 -23.93 -0.70 26.99
CA TYR A 33 -23.58 -0.35 25.62
C TYR A 33 -23.41 -1.62 24.80
N LYS A 34 -24.18 -1.74 23.71
CA LYS A 34 -24.07 -2.86 22.76
C LYS A 34 -22.85 -2.67 21.88
N LEU A 35 -21.94 -3.65 21.90
CA LEU A 35 -20.75 -3.63 21.06
C LEU A 35 -21.08 -3.91 19.60
N THR A 36 -20.39 -3.21 18.71
CA THR A 36 -20.38 -3.48 17.27
C THR A 36 -19.03 -4.08 16.90
N GLY A 37 -19.01 -5.08 16.02
CA GLY A 37 -17.76 -5.68 15.56
C GLY A 37 -16.96 -4.71 14.71
N LEU A 38 -15.67 -4.60 14.98
CA LEU A 38 -14.74 -3.93 14.10
C LEU A 38 -14.45 -4.81 12.88
N ASP A 39 -14.10 -4.21 11.74
CA ASP A 39 -13.65 -4.94 10.56
C ASP A 39 -12.21 -4.54 10.19
N PRO A 40 -11.20 -5.26 10.66
CA PRO A 40 -9.81 -4.93 10.38
C PRO A 40 -9.41 -5.11 8.91
N PHE A 41 -10.26 -5.72 8.11
CA PHE A 41 -10.01 -5.96 6.68
C PHE A 41 -10.79 -5.02 5.77
N LEU A 42 -11.79 -4.30 6.29
CA LEU A 42 -12.74 -3.53 5.48
C LEU A 42 -13.26 -4.38 4.30
N GLU A 43 -13.70 -5.61 4.60
CA GLU A 43 -13.96 -6.66 3.61
C GLU A 43 -15.04 -6.24 2.60
N ASN A 44 -16.01 -5.44 3.04
CA ASN A 44 -17.11 -4.94 2.21
C ASN A 44 -16.82 -3.60 1.53
N HIS A 45 -15.66 -2.99 1.77
CA HIS A 45 -15.34 -1.71 1.15
C HIS A 45 -14.94 -1.92 -0.31
N ARG A 46 -15.54 -1.15 -1.24
CA ARG A 46 -15.36 -1.30 -2.71
C ARG A 46 -13.92 -1.24 -3.21
N LYS A 47 -13.04 -0.57 -2.47
CA LYS A 47 -11.62 -0.40 -2.82
C LYS A 47 -10.70 -1.37 -2.06
N THR A 48 -11.24 -2.24 -1.22
CA THR A 48 -10.47 -3.32 -0.62
C THR A 48 -10.14 -4.36 -1.69
N ASN A 49 -8.86 -4.68 -1.84
CA ASN A 49 -8.44 -5.74 -2.74
C ASN A 49 -8.42 -7.07 -1.97
N VAL A 50 -9.48 -7.84 -2.13
CA VAL A 50 -9.62 -9.18 -1.53
C VAL A 50 -8.97 -10.19 -2.47
N ARG A 51 -7.93 -10.89 -2.01
CA ARG A 51 -7.22 -11.89 -2.80
C ARG A 51 -7.84 -13.26 -2.64
N ARG A 52 -7.46 -14.17 -3.55
CA ARG A 52 -7.93 -15.54 -3.51
C ARG A 52 -7.57 -16.20 -2.19
N LYS A 53 -8.54 -16.88 -1.61
CA LYS A 53 -8.36 -17.73 -0.44
C LYS A 53 -7.48 -18.94 -0.80
N ILE A 54 -6.49 -19.23 0.03
CA ILE A 54 -5.57 -20.35 -0.10
C ILE A 54 -5.91 -21.34 1.00
N GLU A 55 -6.07 -22.60 0.65
CA GLU A 55 -6.32 -23.69 1.58
C GLU A 55 -5.07 -24.55 1.70
N ILE A 56 -4.59 -24.73 2.93
CA ILE A 56 -3.36 -25.44 3.26
C ILE A 56 -3.74 -26.68 4.05
N PRO A 57 -3.65 -27.88 3.45
CA PRO A 57 -3.88 -29.12 4.18
C PRO A 57 -2.71 -29.42 5.12
N ILE A 58 -3.03 -29.75 6.38
CA ILE A 58 -2.09 -30.07 7.45
C ILE A 58 -2.63 -31.28 8.20
N LYS A 59 -1.75 -32.21 8.54
CA LYS A 59 -2.13 -33.35 9.40
C LYS A 59 -2.06 -32.92 10.87
N ASP A 60 -3.11 -33.20 11.62
CA ASP A 60 -3.14 -33.04 13.07
C ASP A 60 -2.32 -34.13 13.79
N SER A 61 -2.31 -34.11 15.11
CA SER A 61 -1.58 -35.06 15.96
C SER A 61 -2.05 -36.51 15.78
N GLU A 62 -3.28 -36.73 15.29
CA GLU A 62 -3.86 -38.03 15.01
C GLU A 62 -3.65 -38.47 13.54
N GLY A 63 -2.97 -37.66 12.74
CA GLY A 63 -2.71 -37.92 11.32
C GLY A 63 -3.87 -37.57 10.39
N LYS A 64 -4.96 -36.98 10.90
CA LYS A 64 -6.11 -36.56 10.13
C LYS A 64 -5.84 -35.22 9.44
N GLU A 65 -6.22 -35.11 8.17
CA GLU A 65 -6.07 -33.89 7.41
C GLU A 65 -7.04 -32.79 7.88
N GLN A 66 -6.49 -31.62 8.17
CA GLN A 66 -7.18 -30.43 8.57
C GLN A 66 -6.83 -29.29 7.60
N ILE A 67 -7.71 -28.34 7.39
CA ILE A 67 -7.50 -27.24 6.47
C ILE A 67 -7.23 -25.93 7.23
N VAL A 68 -6.07 -25.33 7.02
CA VAL A 68 -5.78 -23.95 7.40
C VAL A 68 -6.09 -23.05 6.23
N SER A 69 -6.93 -22.07 6.45
CA SER A 69 -7.36 -21.13 5.43
C SER A 69 -6.61 -19.81 5.55
N VAL A 70 -6.06 -19.32 4.45
CA VAL A 70 -5.28 -18.07 4.39
C VAL A 70 -5.87 -17.16 3.33
N GLN A 71 -6.20 -15.92 3.70
CA GLN A 71 -6.75 -14.95 2.77
C GLN A 71 -6.06 -13.60 2.93
N PRO A 72 -5.29 -13.16 1.91
CA PRO A 72 -4.67 -11.85 1.90
C PRO A 72 -5.67 -10.75 1.50
N PHE A 73 -5.46 -9.55 2.09
CA PHE A 73 -6.18 -8.33 1.81
C PHE A 73 -5.21 -7.18 1.65
N VAL A 74 -5.52 -6.26 0.73
CA VAL A 74 -4.89 -4.95 0.66
C VAL A 74 -5.96 -3.91 0.92
N LEU A 75 -5.80 -3.16 2.01
CA LEU A 75 -6.78 -2.17 2.45
C LEU A 75 -6.78 -0.94 1.53
N PRO A 76 -7.90 -0.20 1.48
CA PRO A 76 -7.98 1.08 0.81
C PRO A 76 -7.02 2.10 1.44
N PHE A 77 -6.65 3.11 0.67
CA PHE A 77 -5.90 4.23 1.21
C PHE A 77 -6.75 5.04 2.19
N GLN A 78 -6.09 5.63 3.19
CA GLN A 78 -6.76 6.40 4.23
C GLN A 78 -7.64 7.54 3.69
N LYS A 79 -7.23 8.17 2.58
CA LYS A 79 -8.01 9.23 1.91
C LYS A 79 -9.30 8.73 1.26
N ASP A 80 -9.38 7.45 0.97
CA ASP A 80 -10.55 6.82 0.34
C ASP A 80 -11.58 6.34 1.37
N LEU A 81 -11.27 6.48 2.66
CA LEU A 81 -12.08 5.99 3.75
C LEU A 81 -12.99 7.10 4.31
N SER A 82 -14.26 6.78 4.47
CA SER A 82 -15.19 7.58 5.26
C SER A 82 -14.84 7.57 6.74
N ALA A 83 -15.42 8.46 7.53
CA ALA A 83 -15.27 8.47 8.98
C ALA A 83 -15.74 7.14 9.62
N GLU A 84 -16.77 6.52 9.05
CA GLU A 84 -17.28 5.22 9.51
C GLU A 84 -16.31 4.08 9.19
N ASP A 85 -15.73 4.04 7.99
CA ASP A 85 -14.71 3.04 7.61
C ASP A 85 -13.48 3.13 8.51
N LYS A 86 -13.06 4.36 8.82
CA LYS A 86 -11.96 4.63 9.76
C LYS A 86 -12.27 4.07 11.15
N ARG A 87 -13.50 4.28 11.63
CA ARG A 87 -13.95 3.75 12.91
C ARG A 87 -14.00 2.21 12.89
N LEU A 88 -14.58 1.62 11.85
CA LEU A 88 -14.72 0.16 11.70
C LEU A 88 -13.37 -0.55 11.61
N SER A 89 -12.38 0.04 10.94
CA SER A 89 -11.03 -0.53 10.85
C SER A 89 -10.20 -0.39 12.13
N GLY A 90 -10.77 0.21 13.19
CA GLY A 90 -10.10 0.43 14.47
C GLY A 90 -9.13 1.62 14.47
N GLY A 91 -9.38 2.65 13.64
CA GLY A 91 -8.62 3.90 13.59
C GLY A 91 -7.42 3.87 12.62
N ILE A 92 -7.18 5.02 11.99
CA ILE A 92 -6.14 5.21 10.97
C ILE A 92 -4.74 5.22 11.57
N GLU A 93 -4.61 5.76 12.76
CA GLU A 93 -3.35 6.07 13.43
C GLU A 93 -2.46 4.83 13.59
N ASN A 94 -3.06 3.66 13.50
CA ASN A 94 -2.41 2.38 13.75
C ASN A 94 -2.24 1.48 12.52
N TYR A 95 -2.43 1.97 11.29
CA TYR A 95 -2.31 1.14 10.09
C TYR A 95 -0.95 0.41 10.03
N ARG A 96 0.14 1.14 10.32
CA ARG A 96 1.48 0.54 10.41
C ARG A 96 1.59 -0.46 11.55
N ALA A 97 1.04 -0.17 12.72
CA ALA A 97 1.09 -1.06 13.87
C ALA A 97 0.21 -2.30 13.70
N LYS A 98 -0.88 -2.19 12.94
CA LYS A 98 -1.88 -3.25 12.74
C LYS A 98 -1.68 -4.07 11.47
N GLN A 99 -0.59 -3.85 10.71
CA GLN A 99 -0.29 -4.64 9.51
C GLN A 99 0.10 -6.08 9.85
N GLY A 100 -0.15 -7.01 8.93
CA GLY A 100 0.29 -8.39 9.09
C GLY A 100 -0.81 -9.40 9.30
N PHE A 101 -0.47 -10.44 10.02
CA PHE A 101 -1.34 -11.58 10.26
C PHE A 101 -2.43 -11.27 11.29
N TYR A 102 -3.60 -11.85 11.01
CA TYR A 102 -4.77 -11.92 11.88
C TYR A 102 -5.18 -13.39 11.98
N ILE A 103 -4.85 -14.01 13.10
CA ILE A 103 -5.03 -15.44 13.31
C ILE A 103 -6.29 -15.70 14.11
N TYR A 104 -7.18 -16.48 13.53
CA TYR A 104 -8.45 -16.88 14.12
C TYR A 104 -8.46 -18.34 14.46
N ARG A 105 -8.96 -18.66 15.65
CA ARG A 105 -9.33 -19.98 16.09
C ARG A 105 -10.82 -20.00 16.27
N ASN A 106 -11.51 -20.80 15.50
CA ASN A 106 -12.97 -20.88 15.53
C ASN A 106 -13.62 -19.49 15.47
N LYS A 107 -13.21 -18.64 14.50
CA LYS A 107 -13.65 -17.24 14.28
C LYS A 107 -13.29 -16.24 15.39
N ARG A 108 -12.73 -16.67 16.50
CA ARG A 108 -12.22 -15.77 17.53
C ARG A 108 -10.80 -15.33 17.15
N LEU A 109 -10.56 -14.04 17.13
CA LEU A 109 -9.23 -13.48 16.88
C LEU A 109 -8.34 -13.75 18.09
N ILE A 110 -7.16 -14.35 17.86
CA ILE A 110 -6.19 -14.71 18.90
C ILE A 110 -4.98 -13.80 18.82
N ILE A 111 -4.46 -13.59 17.61
CA ILE A 111 -3.25 -12.81 17.33
C ILE A 111 -3.54 -11.90 16.17
N TRP A 112 -3.06 -10.65 16.27
CA TRP A 112 -3.21 -9.67 15.18
C TRP A 112 -2.05 -8.68 15.11
N GLY A 113 -1.89 -8.08 13.94
CA GLY A 113 -0.95 -6.98 13.72
C GLY A 113 0.52 -7.41 13.85
N THR A 114 0.88 -8.62 13.44
CA THR A 114 2.25 -9.12 13.50
C THR A 114 2.70 -9.76 12.20
N TRP A 115 3.98 -9.62 11.87
CA TRP A 115 4.66 -10.32 10.78
C TRP A 115 5.55 -11.48 11.27
N PHE A 116 5.47 -11.83 12.55
CA PHE A 116 6.28 -12.90 13.17
C PHE A 116 7.79 -12.73 12.92
N GLY A 117 8.32 -11.54 13.27
CA GLY A 117 9.74 -11.24 13.17
C GLY A 117 10.18 -10.55 11.88
N ARG A 118 9.31 -10.41 10.86
CA ARG A 118 9.60 -9.54 9.73
C ARG A 118 9.42 -8.07 10.10
N HIS A 119 10.21 -7.20 9.49
CA HIS A 119 10.12 -5.76 9.70
C HIS A 119 8.76 -5.22 9.22
N ARG A 120 8.21 -4.26 9.97
CA ARG A 120 7.02 -3.51 9.58
C ARG A 120 7.45 -2.36 8.68
N ASP A 121 6.98 -2.37 7.44
CA ASP A 121 7.29 -1.35 6.45
C ASP A 121 6.10 -0.41 6.25
N GLU A 122 6.37 0.84 5.90
CA GLU A 122 5.35 1.81 5.52
C GLU A 122 4.65 1.42 4.22
N LEU A 123 5.40 0.86 3.26
CA LEU A 123 4.83 0.41 1.99
C LEU A 123 3.90 -0.79 2.12
N THR A 124 4.03 -1.57 3.19
CA THR A 124 3.19 -2.74 3.45
C THR A 124 2.09 -2.50 4.48
N LYS A 125 1.95 -1.27 4.98
CA LYS A 125 0.98 -0.92 6.05
C LYS A 125 -0.49 -1.25 5.72
N TYR A 126 -0.81 -1.40 4.45
CA TYR A 126 -2.16 -1.76 3.99
C TYR A 126 -2.38 -3.27 3.87
N ALA A 127 -1.35 -4.09 4.00
CA ALA A 127 -1.47 -5.54 3.90
C ALA A 127 -2.01 -6.16 5.21
N ARG A 128 -3.00 -7.03 5.06
CA ARG A 128 -3.60 -7.84 6.12
C ARG A 128 -3.74 -9.27 5.64
N ILE A 129 -3.50 -10.24 6.50
CA ILE A 129 -3.61 -11.67 6.17
C ILE A 129 -4.47 -12.36 7.20
N LYS A 130 -5.67 -12.74 6.80
CA LYS A 130 -6.60 -13.53 7.60
C LYS A 130 -6.18 -14.99 7.56
N VAL A 131 -6.01 -15.62 8.72
CA VAL A 131 -5.67 -17.03 8.84
C VAL A 131 -6.68 -17.69 9.78
N ASP A 132 -7.43 -18.65 9.26
CA ASP A 132 -8.36 -19.46 10.05
C ASP A 132 -7.73 -20.82 10.36
N ILE A 133 -7.67 -21.15 11.64
CA ILE A 133 -7.08 -22.38 12.18
C ILE A 133 -8.19 -23.19 12.85
N PRO A 134 -8.36 -24.47 12.49
CA PRO A 134 -9.23 -25.36 13.22
C PRO A 134 -8.66 -25.73 14.59
N ASN A 135 -9.54 -26.00 15.55
CA ASN A 135 -9.17 -26.33 16.94
C ASN A 135 -8.27 -27.57 17.07
N SER A 136 -8.41 -28.51 16.14
CA SER A 136 -7.61 -29.75 16.09
C SER A 136 -6.12 -29.53 15.84
N LEU A 137 -5.71 -28.30 15.49
CA LEU A 137 -4.31 -27.93 15.26
C LEU A 137 -3.70 -27.13 16.43
N ASP A 138 -4.37 -26.98 17.56
CA ASP A 138 -3.92 -26.21 18.70
C ASP A 138 -2.52 -26.65 19.18
N ASP A 139 -2.28 -27.94 19.26
CA ASP A 139 -1.00 -28.52 19.69
C ASP A 139 0.14 -28.18 18.73
N ILE A 140 -0.14 -28.18 17.43
CA ILE A 140 0.85 -27.90 16.38
C ILE A 140 1.22 -26.42 16.37
N TRP A 141 0.25 -25.55 16.63
CA TRP A 141 0.47 -24.09 16.66
C TRP A 141 1.05 -23.60 17.96
N GLY A 142 1.20 -24.47 18.97
CA GLY A 142 1.68 -24.07 20.29
C GLY A 142 0.90 -22.89 20.85
N ILE A 143 -0.42 -22.85 20.59
CA ILE A 143 -1.29 -21.79 21.04
C ILE A 143 -1.45 -21.90 22.53
N ASP A 144 -0.60 -21.19 23.28
CA ASP A 144 -0.84 -20.94 24.68
C ASP A 144 -1.91 -19.84 24.80
N ILE A 145 -3.13 -20.27 25.06
CA ILE A 145 -4.30 -19.40 25.23
C ILE A 145 -4.08 -18.34 26.32
N LYS A 146 -3.15 -18.58 27.23
CA LYS A 146 -2.82 -17.67 28.35
C LYS A 146 -1.77 -16.61 27.99
N LYS A 147 -0.93 -16.83 26.96
CA LYS A 147 0.25 -15.99 26.73
C LYS A 147 0.17 -15.11 25.48
N GLN A 148 -0.88 -15.20 24.67
CA GLN A 148 -1.01 -14.44 23.40
C GLN A 148 0.22 -14.59 22.45
N HIS A 149 1.01 -15.64 22.63
CA HIS A 149 2.14 -15.97 21.79
C HIS A 149 1.80 -17.22 21.00
N ALA A 150 1.73 -17.11 19.69
CA ALA A 150 1.73 -18.26 18.79
C ALA A 150 2.98 -18.15 17.92
N THR A 151 3.60 -19.28 17.70
CA THR A 151 4.67 -19.42 16.72
C THR A 151 4.09 -20.05 15.46
N ILE A 152 4.38 -19.49 14.29
CA ILE A 152 3.98 -20.15 13.05
C ILE A 152 4.76 -21.46 12.92
N PRO A 153 4.09 -22.63 12.84
CA PRO A 153 4.74 -23.91 12.63
C PRO A 153 5.61 -23.88 11.37
N ALA A 154 6.79 -24.50 11.43
CA ALA A 154 7.74 -24.51 10.30
C ALA A 154 7.12 -25.09 9.02
N ILE A 155 6.24 -26.08 9.17
CA ILE A 155 5.53 -26.74 8.05
C ILE A 155 4.62 -25.77 7.27
N ILE A 156 4.09 -24.75 7.93
CA ILE A 156 3.18 -23.76 7.32
C ILE A 156 3.95 -22.52 6.86
N ARG A 157 5.08 -22.23 7.50
CA ARG A 157 5.83 -20.99 7.31
C ARG A 157 6.13 -20.69 5.85
N ASN A 158 6.62 -21.67 5.10
CA ASN A 158 6.98 -21.47 3.69
C ASN A 158 5.77 -21.17 2.81
N ARG A 159 4.62 -21.79 3.10
CA ARG A 159 3.37 -21.54 2.35
C ARG A 159 2.76 -20.19 2.71
N LEU A 160 2.80 -19.81 3.99
CA LEU A 160 2.39 -18.49 4.44
C LEU A 160 3.31 -17.40 3.90
N THR A 161 4.63 -17.66 3.83
CA THR A 161 5.59 -16.73 3.25
C THR A 161 5.20 -16.32 1.84
N LYS A 162 4.86 -17.26 0.98
CA LYS A 162 4.44 -16.96 -0.40
C LYS A 162 3.18 -16.09 -0.45
N ALA A 163 2.17 -16.38 0.38
CA ALA A 163 0.95 -15.58 0.46
C ALA A 163 1.23 -14.15 1.00
N VAL A 164 2.16 -14.04 1.95
CA VAL A 164 2.63 -12.75 2.48
C VAL A 164 3.33 -11.93 1.42
N ASP A 165 4.29 -12.54 0.72
CA ASP A 165 5.08 -11.85 -0.30
C ASP A 165 4.16 -11.33 -1.42
N GLU A 166 3.16 -12.12 -1.85
CA GLU A 166 2.15 -11.67 -2.80
C GLU A 166 1.34 -10.48 -2.28
N ALA A 167 0.89 -10.52 -1.02
CA ALA A 167 0.12 -9.42 -0.42
C ALA A 167 0.98 -8.16 -0.22
N MET A 168 2.24 -8.33 0.17
CA MET A 168 3.18 -7.23 0.34
C MET A 168 3.51 -6.57 -1.00
N ASP A 169 3.80 -7.36 -2.03
CA ASP A 169 4.06 -6.86 -3.38
C ASP A 169 2.88 -6.05 -3.93
N LEU A 170 1.66 -6.53 -3.68
CA LEU A 170 0.46 -5.81 -4.08
C LEU A 170 0.26 -4.51 -3.29
N ALA A 171 0.53 -4.52 -1.98
CA ALA A 171 0.46 -3.31 -1.16
C ALA A 171 1.49 -2.26 -1.62
N VAL A 172 2.71 -2.70 -1.93
CA VAL A 172 3.76 -1.84 -2.50
C VAL A 172 3.34 -1.32 -3.87
N LYS A 173 2.89 -2.20 -4.77
CA LYS A 173 2.39 -1.79 -6.08
C LYS A 173 1.25 -0.77 -5.95
N ALA A 174 0.26 -1.01 -5.11
CA ALA A 174 -0.84 -0.08 -4.89
C ALA A 174 -0.35 1.31 -4.47
N GLN A 175 0.69 1.41 -3.64
CA GLN A 175 1.27 2.69 -3.22
C GLN A 175 2.16 3.34 -4.30
N THR A 176 2.90 2.54 -5.06
CA THR A 176 3.78 3.04 -6.13
C THR A 176 3.00 3.44 -7.38
N TYR A 177 1.84 2.83 -7.65
CA TYR A 177 1.02 3.14 -8.83
C TYR A 177 0.29 4.48 -8.78
N ARG A 178 0.18 5.13 -7.63
CA ARG A 178 -0.46 6.45 -7.52
C ARG A 178 0.37 7.62 -8.05
N GLY A 179 1.65 7.41 -8.30
CA GLY A 179 2.54 8.39 -8.92
C GLY A 179 3.04 7.99 -10.31
N ARG A 180 2.55 6.89 -10.87
CA ARG A 180 2.89 6.40 -12.20
C ARG A 180 1.66 6.22 -13.04
N VAL A 181 1.64 6.91 -14.14
CA VAL A 181 0.88 6.50 -15.32
C VAL A 181 1.39 5.13 -15.72
N GLU A 182 0.53 4.12 -15.68
CA GLU A 182 0.87 2.71 -15.91
C GLU A 182 1.14 2.41 -17.39
N LYS A 183 0.95 3.39 -18.25
CA LYS A 183 1.31 3.36 -19.65
C LYS A 183 2.41 4.39 -19.84
N VAL A 184 3.59 3.93 -20.18
CA VAL A 184 4.47 4.72 -21.03
C VAL A 184 3.68 4.92 -22.30
N ASP A 185 2.88 5.97 -22.35
CA ASP A 185 2.27 6.38 -23.60
C ASP A 185 3.43 6.87 -24.46
N GLU A 186 3.72 6.17 -25.56
CA GLU A 186 4.76 6.58 -26.51
C GLU A 186 4.56 8.03 -27.02
N LYS A 187 3.37 8.60 -26.76
CA LYS A 187 3.02 9.98 -27.06
C LYS A 187 3.41 10.97 -25.97
N VAL A 188 3.87 10.50 -24.80
CA VAL A 188 4.24 11.35 -23.67
C VAL A 188 5.74 11.44 -23.53
N ASP A 189 6.25 12.65 -23.48
CA ASP A 189 7.68 12.95 -23.35
C ASP A 189 8.04 13.14 -21.85
N TYR A 190 8.52 12.07 -21.23
CA TYR A 190 8.87 12.06 -19.81
C TYR A 190 10.20 12.76 -19.53
N ILE A 191 10.24 13.56 -18.45
CA ILE A 191 11.47 14.23 -17.98
C ILE A 191 12.39 13.27 -17.20
N TRP A 192 11.81 12.29 -16.49
CA TRP A 192 12.59 11.33 -15.71
C TRP A 192 12.55 9.96 -16.30
N ASP A 193 13.73 9.39 -16.57
CA ASP A 193 13.91 7.99 -16.91
C ASP A 193 14.15 7.18 -15.64
N ARG A 194 13.45 6.07 -15.51
CA ARG A 194 13.70 5.07 -14.50
C ARG A 194 14.55 3.95 -15.09
N ILE A 195 15.81 3.90 -14.70
CA ILE A 195 16.79 2.95 -15.21
C ILE A 195 16.95 1.83 -14.20
N LYS A 196 16.72 0.59 -14.64
CA LYS A 196 16.98 -0.60 -13.83
C LYS A 196 18.45 -0.97 -13.94
N GLU A 197 19.17 -0.94 -12.82
CA GLU A 197 20.55 -1.38 -12.72
C GLU A 197 20.66 -2.87 -12.33
N ARG A 198 21.90 -3.35 -12.20
CA ARG A 198 22.18 -4.69 -11.68
C ARG A 198 21.64 -4.82 -10.25
N ASP A 199 21.37 -6.04 -9.81
CA ASP A 199 20.84 -6.34 -8.47
C ASP A 199 19.45 -5.77 -8.15
N ASN A 200 18.64 -5.53 -9.21
CA ASN A 200 17.28 -5.03 -9.09
C ASN A 200 17.16 -3.62 -8.46
N GLN A 201 18.25 -2.85 -8.49
CA GLN A 201 18.26 -1.45 -8.11
C GLN A 201 17.75 -0.57 -9.25
N PHE A 202 17.19 0.59 -8.88
CA PHE A 202 16.68 1.56 -9.85
C PHE A 202 17.33 2.92 -9.59
N VAL A 203 17.73 3.56 -10.68
CA VAL A 203 18.24 4.92 -10.69
C VAL A 203 17.28 5.78 -11.49
N TYR A 204 17.05 7.00 -11.04
CA TYR A 204 16.25 7.98 -11.74
C TYR A 204 17.20 9.02 -12.33
N ARG A 205 17.14 9.18 -13.66
CA ARG A 205 17.92 10.18 -14.39
C ARG A 205 17.01 11.10 -15.17
N ILE A 206 17.42 12.33 -15.36
CA ILE A 206 16.70 13.27 -16.22
C ILE A 206 16.93 12.84 -17.68
N ASN A 207 15.84 12.73 -18.43
CA ASN A 207 15.88 12.34 -19.84
C ASN A 207 16.38 13.52 -20.70
N ARG A 208 17.71 13.53 -20.97
CA ARG A 208 18.33 14.56 -21.82
C ARG A 208 17.89 14.49 -23.29
N ASN A 209 17.26 13.39 -23.69
CA ASN A 209 16.70 13.20 -25.02
C ASN A 209 15.23 13.59 -25.10
N SER A 210 14.69 14.16 -24.03
CA SER A 210 13.34 14.72 -24.11
C SER A 210 13.33 15.92 -25.04
N ARG A 211 12.21 16.10 -25.74
CA ARG A 211 12.04 17.13 -26.77
C ARG A 211 12.25 18.57 -26.24
N ILE A 212 12.03 18.77 -24.95
CA ILE A 212 12.29 20.06 -24.28
C ILE A 212 13.80 20.35 -24.26
N PHE A 213 14.61 19.34 -23.96
CA PHE A 213 16.06 19.50 -23.96
C PHE A 213 16.63 19.62 -25.36
N ASP A 214 16.05 18.92 -26.36
CA ASP A 214 16.44 19.10 -27.76
C ASP A 214 16.24 20.57 -28.19
N LEU A 215 15.08 21.15 -27.92
CA LEU A 215 14.80 22.56 -28.22
C LEU A 215 15.76 23.53 -27.51
N LEU A 216 16.11 23.23 -26.27
CA LEU A 216 17.03 24.07 -25.51
C LEU A 216 18.44 23.98 -26.10
N LYS A 217 18.87 22.76 -26.46
CA LYS A 217 20.18 22.48 -27.02
C LYS A 217 20.39 23.20 -28.37
N GLU A 218 19.35 23.33 -29.19
CA GLU A 218 19.40 24.09 -30.44
C GLU A 218 19.59 25.59 -30.26
N LYS A 219 19.28 26.13 -29.07
CA LYS A 219 19.26 27.58 -28.79
C LYS A 219 20.41 28.07 -27.91
N VAL A 220 21.21 27.18 -27.36
CA VAL A 220 22.35 27.50 -26.50
C VAL A 220 23.66 27.00 -27.13
N ASP A 221 24.79 27.63 -26.79
CA ASP A 221 26.09 27.15 -27.18
C ASP A 221 26.53 25.91 -26.34
N ASP A 222 27.53 25.18 -26.84
CA ASP A 222 28.02 23.98 -26.21
C ASP A 222 28.55 24.22 -24.77
N GLU A 223 29.10 25.38 -24.48
CA GLU A 223 29.61 25.69 -23.16
C GLU A 223 28.44 25.86 -22.17
N THR A 224 27.41 26.57 -22.58
CA THR A 224 26.17 26.75 -21.78
C THR A 224 25.45 25.43 -21.58
N TRP A 225 25.37 24.59 -22.64
CA TRP A 225 24.81 23.25 -22.51
C TRP A 225 25.57 22.38 -21.51
N ASN A 226 26.91 22.34 -21.58
CA ASN A 226 27.73 21.57 -20.65
C ASN A 226 27.54 22.02 -19.19
N ARG A 227 27.42 23.33 -18.95
CA ARG A 227 27.12 23.87 -17.62
C ARG A 227 25.75 23.44 -17.13
N LEU A 228 24.73 23.46 -18.00
CA LEU A 228 23.39 22.97 -17.68
C LEU A 228 23.41 21.48 -17.36
N ASP A 229 24.09 20.67 -18.15
CA ASP A 229 24.20 19.22 -17.94
C ASP A 229 24.83 18.89 -16.58
N MET A 230 25.88 19.62 -16.17
CA MET A 230 26.44 19.51 -14.83
C MET A 230 25.42 19.82 -13.72
N VAL A 231 24.58 20.85 -13.91
CA VAL A 231 23.52 21.17 -12.95
C VAL A 231 22.46 20.08 -12.90
N LEU A 232 22.10 19.51 -14.04
CA LEU A 232 21.15 18.41 -14.11
C LEU A 232 21.70 17.14 -13.41
N ASP A 233 23.00 16.86 -13.57
CA ASP A 233 23.66 15.76 -12.84
C ASP A 233 23.62 15.99 -11.32
N GLU A 234 23.83 17.22 -10.86
CA GLU A 234 23.76 17.56 -9.44
C GLU A 234 22.32 17.38 -8.90
N ILE A 235 21.31 17.77 -9.68
CA ILE A 235 19.90 17.56 -9.34
C ILE A 235 19.61 16.07 -9.21
N GLU A 236 20.08 15.22 -10.14
CA GLU A 236 19.91 13.76 -10.08
C GLU A 236 20.55 13.15 -8.83
N ASN A 237 21.75 13.60 -8.48
CA ASN A 237 22.52 13.07 -7.35
C ASN A 237 22.00 13.58 -6.00
N SER A 238 21.30 14.72 -5.98
CA SER A 238 20.78 15.36 -4.77
C SER A 238 19.33 15.03 -4.44
N VAL A 239 18.67 14.15 -5.21
CA VAL A 239 17.27 13.78 -4.93
C VAL A 239 17.13 13.18 -3.53
N PRO A 240 16.34 13.81 -2.64
CA PRO A 240 16.21 13.37 -1.24
C PRO A 240 15.27 12.16 -1.11
N TYR A 241 15.63 11.03 -1.68
CA TYR A 241 14.78 9.83 -1.76
C TYR A 241 14.22 9.39 -0.41
N GLN A 242 15.04 9.45 0.64
CA GLN A 242 14.60 9.06 1.99
C GLN A 242 13.51 9.99 2.51
N GLN A 243 13.68 11.31 2.33
CA GLN A 243 12.69 12.28 2.79
C GLN A 243 11.40 12.18 1.98
N ILE A 244 11.50 12.07 0.66
CA ILE A 244 10.33 11.86 -0.23
C ILE A 244 9.58 10.59 0.17
N TYR A 245 10.31 9.51 0.47
CA TYR A 245 9.71 8.26 0.94
C TYR A 245 8.95 8.45 2.26
N ILE A 246 9.56 9.11 3.24
CA ILE A 246 8.94 9.38 4.54
C ILE A 246 7.69 10.24 4.37
N ASP A 247 7.79 11.35 3.64
CA ASP A 247 6.69 12.30 3.50
C ASP A 247 5.52 11.69 2.72
N LYS A 248 5.82 10.92 1.66
CA LYS A 248 4.79 10.20 0.90
C LYS A 248 4.13 9.07 1.71
N SER A 249 4.90 8.34 2.51
CA SER A 249 4.39 7.28 3.38
C SER A 249 3.50 7.81 4.50
N GLN A 250 3.75 9.04 4.93
CA GLN A 250 2.97 9.73 5.97
C GLN A 250 1.81 10.55 5.39
N ASN A 251 1.55 10.50 4.08
CA ASN A 251 0.57 11.31 3.36
C ASN A 251 0.77 12.83 3.59
N ARG A 252 2.02 13.28 3.73
CA ARG A 252 2.37 14.69 3.87
C ARG A 252 2.61 15.38 2.53
N VAL A 253 2.81 14.61 1.47
CA VAL A 253 2.87 15.16 0.11
C VAL A 253 1.44 15.45 -0.31
N ASP A 254 1.14 16.71 -0.47
CA ASP A 254 -0.15 17.14 -0.99
C ASP A 254 -0.16 16.90 -2.51
N ASP A 255 -0.87 15.84 -2.92
CA ASP A 255 -1.11 15.52 -4.33
C ASP A 255 -2.40 16.20 -4.84
N THR A 256 -3.05 17.06 -4.03
CA THR A 256 -4.23 17.80 -4.46
C THR A 256 -3.81 18.94 -5.39
N VAL A 257 -4.42 18.97 -6.55
CA VAL A 257 -4.25 20.08 -7.48
C VAL A 257 -5.31 21.12 -7.08
N ASP A 258 -4.89 22.19 -6.41
CA ASP A 258 -5.76 23.33 -6.14
C ASP A 258 -5.79 24.29 -7.34
N ASP A 259 -6.71 25.25 -7.32
CA ASP A 259 -6.89 26.20 -8.40
C ASP A 259 -5.62 27.06 -8.68
N GLU A 260 -4.81 27.30 -7.65
CA GLU A 260 -3.56 28.06 -7.76
C GLU A 260 -2.51 27.24 -8.53
N ARG A 261 -2.42 25.96 -8.22
CA ARG A 261 -1.53 25.01 -8.91
C ARG A 261 -1.96 24.75 -10.36
N VAL A 262 -3.29 24.70 -10.63
CA VAL A 262 -3.81 24.65 -11.98
C VAL A 262 -3.38 25.88 -12.79
N ALA A 263 -3.53 27.07 -12.23
CA ALA A 263 -3.10 28.32 -12.88
C ALA A 263 -1.58 28.36 -13.14
N GLU A 264 -0.78 27.84 -12.22
CA GLU A 264 0.67 27.70 -12.39
C GLU A 264 1.01 26.73 -13.53
N ILE A 265 0.35 25.57 -13.58
CA ILE A 265 0.52 24.57 -14.63
C ILE A 265 0.12 25.13 -15.98
N GLU A 266 -1.01 25.85 -16.08
CA GLU A 266 -1.45 26.51 -17.30
C GLU A 266 -0.45 27.59 -17.76
N SER A 267 0.11 28.37 -16.84
CA SER A 267 1.12 29.38 -17.15
C SER A 267 2.40 28.72 -17.71
N LYS A 268 2.88 27.65 -17.07
CA LYS A 268 4.03 26.87 -17.55
C LYS A 268 3.73 26.21 -18.90
N ALA A 269 2.52 25.67 -19.08
CA ALA A 269 2.09 25.08 -20.36
C ALA A 269 2.13 26.11 -21.50
N ARG A 270 1.65 27.35 -21.27
CA ARG A 270 1.71 28.43 -22.27
C ARG A 270 3.14 28.78 -22.64
N ILE A 271 4.06 28.82 -21.68
CA ILE A 271 5.49 29.07 -21.94
C ILE A 271 6.08 27.95 -22.79
N LEU A 272 5.83 26.68 -22.41
CA LEU A 272 6.32 25.51 -23.14
C LEU A 272 5.73 25.43 -24.56
N ILE A 273 4.43 25.72 -24.71
CA ILE A 273 3.80 25.79 -26.05
C ILE A 273 4.47 26.87 -26.89
N LYS A 274 4.77 28.06 -26.31
CA LYS A 274 5.47 29.13 -27.03
C LYS A 274 6.88 28.71 -27.43
N MET A 275 7.60 27.99 -26.56
CA MET A 275 8.93 27.43 -26.87
C MET A 275 8.86 26.34 -27.92
N SER A 276 7.74 25.62 -27.99
CA SER A 276 7.51 24.51 -28.95
C SER A 276 6.85 24.94 -30.25
N MET A 277 6.73 26.24 -30.53
CA MET A 277 6.10 26.73 -31.78
C MET A 277 6.81 26.24 -33.05
N ASP A 278 8.10 25.94 -32.95
CA ASP A 278 8.89 25.39 -34.03
C ASP A 278 8.82 23.85 -34.13
N MET A 279 8.09 23.19 -33.20
CA MET A 279 7.91 21.72 -33.18
C MET A 279 6.79 21.25 -34.10
N GLY A 280 6.93 20.01 -34.59
CA GLY A 280 5.84 19.30 -35.29
C GLY A 280 4.63 19.07 -34.36
N ALA A 281 3.43 18.91 -34.94
CA ALA A 281 2.19 18.75 -34.17
C ALA A 281 2.21 17.55 -33.21
N ALA A 282 2.86 16.44 -33.58
CA ALA A 282 2.99 15.23 -32.75
C ALA A 282 3.83 15.51 -31.50
N ASP A 283 4.93 16.24 -31.65
CA ASP A 283 5.86 16.56 -30.57
C ASP A 283 5.26 17.57 -29.58
N ARG A 284 4.51 18.54 -30.09
CA ARG A 284 3.75 19.48 -29.29
C ARG A 284 2.70 18.78 -28.43
N ASN A 285 1.98 17.81 -29.01
CA ASN A 285 0.99 17.02 -28.28
C ASN A 285 1.62 16.15 -27.20
N ALA A 286 2.83 15.62 -27.42
CA ALA A 286 3.57 14.85 -26.40
C ALA A 286 3.95 15.71 -25.18
N VAL A 287 4.42 16.95 -25.40
CA VAL A 287 4.74 17.90 -24.33
C VAL A 287 3.47 18.30 -23.57
N ILE A 288 2.39 18.61 -24.26
CA ILE A 288 1.10 18.98 -23.65
C ILE A 288 0.52 17.77 -22.88
N GLY A 289 0.57 16.57 -23.47
CA GLY A 289 0.10 15.35 -22.81
C GLY A 289 0.79 15.07 -21.48
N ARG A 290 2.09 15.35 -21.36
CA ARG A 290 2.82 15.24 -20.10
C ARG A 290 2.29 16.21 -19.04
N LEU A 291 2.03 17.47 -19.41
CA LEU A 291 1.54 18.49 -18.49
C LEU A 291 0.15 18.13 -17.94
N LEU A 292 -0.71 17.54 -18.79
CA LEU A 292 -2.05 17.09 -18.39
C LEU A 292 -2.03 15.81 -17.54
N GLN A 293 -0.96 15.02 -17.59
CA GLN A 293 -0.81 13.80 -16.78
C GLN A 293 -0.20 14.06 -15.40
N SER A 294 0.34 15.24 -15.18
CA SER A 294 0.79 15.69 -13.84
C SER A 294 -0.38 16.09 -12.92
N GLU A 295 -1.63 16.01 -13.42
CA GLU A 295 -2.86 16.03 -12.64
C GLU A 295 -3.18 14.60 -12.11
#